data_b47e53a3406895c70e1e656fcb8358e9
#
_entry.id   b47e53a3406895c70e1e656fcb8358e9
#
_cell.length_a   1.000
_cell.length_b   1.000
_cell.length_c   1.000
_cell.angle_alpha   90.00
_cell.angle_beta   90.00
_cell.angle_gamma   90.00
#
_symmetry.space_group_name_H-M   'P 1'
#
loop_
_entity.id
_entity.type
_entity.pdbx_description
1 polymer ?
#
loop_
_entity_poly.entity_id
_entity_poly.type
_entity_poly.pdbx_seq_one_letter_code
_entity_poly.pdbx_strand_id
1 'polypeptide(L)'
;MMDYACDCCAERVLFASSNEIYGENRGDVELFDEHYCGYIDSNTLRAGYPESKRCGEALVQAYIKQRGTDAVIARLTRSYGPTMKMSDTKAISQFLRKGIAGEDIVLKSAGEQYYSYTYVSDAVAGLLTVLLKGACGAAYNISDEASDIKLKDLAALIAGCAGKKVVFDLPDATEAAGFSKATKARLSGSLLKTLGFAPRYDIKTGIERTIEILR
;
A
#
# COMPACT_ATOMS: atom_id res chain seq x y z
N MET A 1 18.81 -1.18 13.64
CA MET A 1 18.14 0.12 13.34
C MET A 1 17.67 0.83 14.61
N MET A 2 16.83 0.22 15.45
CA MET A 2 16.37 0.86 16.68
C MET A 2 17.51 1.12 17.67
N ASP A 3 18.41 0.14 17.91
CA ASP A 3 19.63 0.36 18.73
C ASP A 3 20.46 1.54 18.20
N TYR A 4 20.71 1.55 16.89
CA TYR A 4 21.45 2.64 16.26
C TYR A 4 20.78 4.00 16.48
N ALA A 5 19.45 4.08 16.38
CA ALA A 5 18.73 5.31 16.64
C ALA A 5 18.87 5.78 18.10
N CYS A 6 18.86 4.84 19.04
CA CYS A 6 19.12 5.15 20.45
C CYS A 6 20.57 5.63 20.65
N ASP A 7 21.55 4.93 20.08
CA ASP A 7 22.98 5.21 20.26
C ASP A 7 23.38 6.57 19.65
N CYS A 8 22.74 6.97 18.54
CA CYS A 8 22.98 8.28 17.92
C CYS A 8 22.05 9.40 18.43
N CYS A 9 21.24 9.13 19.44
CA CYS A 9 20.29 10.08 20.03
C CYS A 9 19.35 10.69 19.00
N ALA A 10 18.81 9.88 18.10
CA ALA A 10 17.82 10.34 17.14
C ALA A 10 16.60 10.92 17.86
N GLU A 11 16.17 12.12 17.49
CA GLU A 11 15.02 12.78 18.11
C GLU A 11 13.73 11.98 17.91
N ARG A 12 13.58 11.35 16.73
CA ARG A 12 12.40 10.54 16.39
C ARG A 12 12.72 9.50 15.33
N VAL A 13 12.05 8.35 15.43
CA VAL A 13 12.14 7.27 14.44
C VAL A 13 10.78 7.04 13.79
N LEU A 14 10.75 6.90 12.48
CA LEU A 14 9.57 6.44 11.76
C LEU A 14 9.80 5.02 11.26
N PHE A 15 8.93 4.10 11.64
CA PHE A 15 8.90 2.75 11.10
C PHE A 15 7.93 2.66 9.92
N ALA A 16 8.48 2.39 8.72
CA ALA A 16 7.67 2.14 7.54
C ALA A 16 7.07 0.72 7.60
N SER A 17 5.82 0.64 8.01
CA SER A 17 5.01 -0.58 8.00
C SER A 17 4.23 -0.72 6.70
N SER A 18 3.24 -1.60 6.65
CA SER A 18 2.51 -1.96 5.44
C SER A 18 1.05 -2.25 5.75
N ASN A 19 0.17 -2.06 4.76
CA ASN A 19 -1.20 -2.54 4.82
C ASN A 19 -1.31 -4.08 4.97
N GLU A 20 -0.27 -4.83 4.63
CA GLU A 20 -0.31 -6.29 4.74
C GLU A 20 -0.35 -6.81 6.18
N ILE A 21 -0.01 -6.00 7.18
CA ILE A 21 -0.16 -6.37 8.60
C ILE A 21 -1.60 -6.66 9.00
N TYR A 22 -2.57 -6.11 8.26
CA TYR A 22 -3.99 -6.33 8.55
C TYR A 22 -4.46 -7.75 8.24
N GLY A 23 -3.74 -8.47 7.36
CA GLY A 23 -4.11 -9.82 6.97
C GLY A 23 -5.37 -9.87 6.11
N GLU A 24 -6.15 -10.93 6.26
CA GLU A 24 -7.35 -11.18 5.48
C GLU A 24 -8.53 -10.34 5.99
N ASN A 25 -9.23 -9.69 5.07
CA ASN A 25 -10.57 -9.16 5.32
C ASN A 25 -11.58 -10.30 5.17
N ARG A 26 -12.21 -10.68 6.28
CA ARG A 26 -13.21 -11.75 6.33
C ARG A 26 -14.65 -11.26 6.08
N GLY A 27 -14.80 -10.01 5.67
CA GLY A 27 -16.10 -9.39 5.44
C GLY A 27 -16.72 -8.78 6.70
N ASP A 28 -15.96 -8.68 7.77
CA ASP A 28 -16.37 -8.11 9.06
C ASP A 28 -16.22 -6.59 9.13
N VAL A 29 -15.36 -6.00 8.26
CA VAL A 29 -15.19 -4.56 8.13
C VAL A 29 -15.09 -4.15 6.66
N GLU A 30 -15.50 -2.94 6.36
CA GLU A 30 -15.38 -2.38 5.02
C GLU A 30 -14.01 -1.76 4.77
N LEU A 31 -13.47 -1.05 5.76
CA LEU A 31 -12.18 -0.39 5.76
C LEU A 31 -11.37 -0.85 6.97
N PHE A 32 -10.08 -1.08 6.78
CA PHE A 32 -9.17 -1.30 7.88
C PHE A 32 -8.80 0.04 8.51
N ASP A 33 -9.22 0.28 9.73
CA ASP A 33 -8.66 1.33 10.58
C ASP A 33 -7.39 0.83 11.29
N GLU A 34 -6.72 1.71 12.02
CA GLU A 34 -5.45 1.37 12.68
C GLU A 34 -5.59 0.35 13.83
N HIS A 35 -6.80 0.11 14.31
CA HIS A 35 -7.09 -0.84 15.39
C HIS A 35 -7.43 -2.24 14.89
N TYR A 36 -7.73 -2.39 13.60
CA TYR A 36 -8.09 -3.69 13.04
C TYR A 36 -6.94 -4.68 13.13
N CYS A 37 -7.24 -5.89 13.60
CA CYS A 37 -6.31 -6.99 13.72
C CYS A 37 -6.89 -8.23 13.02
N GLY A 38 -6.57 -8.40 11.74
CA GLY A 38 -7.04 -9.52 10.94
C GLY A 38 -6.15 -10.76 11.04
N TYR A 39 -6.61 -11.81 10.40
CA TYR A 39 -5.95 -13.11 10.42
C TYR A 39 -4.82 -13.19 9.38
N ILE A 40 -3.70 -13.74 9.80
CA ILE A 40 -2.62 -14.19 8.91
C ILE A 40 -2.31 -15.64 9.28
N ASP A 41 -2.39 -16.53 8.28
CA ASP A 41 -1.88 -17.88 8.44
C ASP A 41 -0.35 -17.84 8.33
N SER A 42 0.31 -17.92 9.47
CA SER A 42 1.78 -17.83 9.57
C SER A 42 2.51 -19.02 8.93
N ASN A 43 1.81 -20.13 8.65
CA ASN A 43 2.37 -21.33 8.03
C ASN A 43 2.23 -21.34 6.51
N THR A 44 2.41 -20.19 5.87
CA THR A 44 2.39 -20.02 4.40
C THR A 44 3.61 -19.26 3.91
N LEU A 45 3.98 -19.48 2.63
CA LEU A 45 5.08 -18.73 2.00
C LEU A 45 4.86 -17.21 1.99
N ARG A 46 3.62 -16.77 2.04
CA ARG A 46 3.27 -15.34 2.01
C ARG A 46 3.31 -14.66 3.38
N ALA A 47 3.34 -15.44 4.47
CA ALA A 47 3.28 -14.90 5.82
C ALA A 47 4.54 -14.10 6.22
N GLY A 48 5.70 -14.43 5.67
CA GLY A 48 6.98 -13.85 6.09
C GLY A 48 7.01 -12.32 6.07
N TYR A 49 6.49 -11.69 5.01
CA TYR A 49 6.48 -10.23 4.91
C TYR A 49 5.50 -9.57 5.91
N PRO A 50 4.20 -9.90 5.94
CA PRO A 50 3.29 -9.26 6.89
C PRO A 50 3.66 -9.53 8.35
N GLU A 51 4.09 -10.74 8.70
CA GLU A 51 4.54 -11.07 10.05
C GLU A 51 5.83 -10.33 10.44
N SER A 52 6.76 -10.12 9.50
CA SER A 52 7.95 -9.30 9.75
C SER A 52 7.58 -7.85 10.06
N LYS A 53 6.54 -7.29 9.41
CA LYS A 53 6.04 -5.95 9.69
C LYS A 53 5.33 -5.87 11.04
N ARG A 54 4.52 -6.87 11.41
CA ARG A 54 3.93 -6.99 12.76
C ARG A 54 5.00 -7.05 13.85
N CYS A 55 6.01 -7.89 13.66
CA CYS A 55 7.15 -7.98 14.55
C CYS A 55 7.88 -6.63 14.68
N GLY A 56 8.08 -5.92 13.57
CA GLY A 56 8.69 -4.59 13.56
C GLY A 56 7.89 -3.56 14.36
N GLU A 57 6.56 -3.53 14.22
CA GLU A 57 5.70 -2.66 15.03
C GLU A 57 5.78 -3.02 16.53
N ALA A 58 5.75 -4.32 16.86
CA ALA A 58 5.90 -4.77 18.25
C ALA A 58 7.26 -4.39 18.84
N LEU A 59 8.35 -4.49 18.07
CA LEU A 59 9.68 -4.02 18.48
C LEU A 59 9.70 -2.50 18.72
N VAL A 60 9.07 -1.69 17.86
CA VAL A 60 8.93 -0.25 18.09
C VAL A 60 8.27 0.02 19.42
N GLN A 61 7.17 -0.65 19.77
CA GLN A 61 6.51 -0.49 21.07
C GLN A 61 7.41 -0.90 22.26
N ALA A 62 8.21 -1.96 22.08
CA ALA A 62 9.15 -2.40 23.11
C ALA A 62 10.26 -1.34 23.36
N TYR A 63 10.83 -0.75 22.30
CA TYR A 63 11.84 0.30 22.43
C TYR A 63 11.29 1.59 23.05
N ILE A 64 10.08 2.00 22.67
CA ILE A 64 9.40 3.12 23.33
C ILE A 64 9.30 2.87 24.83
N LYS A 65 8.83 1.69 25.22
CA LYS A 65 8.62 1.35 26.64
C LYS A 65 9.93 1.21 27.44
N GLN A 66 10.96 0.59 26.83
CA GLN A 66 12.18 0.19 27.54
C GLN A 66 13.29 1.24 27.45
N ARG A 67 13.34 2.00 26.37
CA ARG A 67 14.41 2.96 26.07
C ARG A 67 13.95 4.41 26.02
N GLY A 68 12.64 4.67 26.11
CA GLY A 68 12.08 6.02 25.97
C GLY A 68 12.22 6.60 24.56
N THR A 69 12.41 5.75 23.53
CA THR A 69 12.56 6.18 22.15
C THR A 69 11.29 6.84 21.67
N ASP A 70 11.35 8.03 21.08
CA ASP A 70 10.20 8.60 20.36
C ASP A 70 10.11 7.94 18.98
N ALA A 71 9.05 7.20 18.74
CA ALA A 71 8.86 6.51 17.47
C ALA A 71 7.39 6.51 17.03
N VAL A 72 7.18 6.55 15.71
CA VAL A 72 5.89 6.54 15.05
C VAL A 72 5.86 5.47 13.97
N ILE A 73 4.67 5.00 13.62
CA ILE A 73 4.47 3.91 12.66
C ILE A 73 3.64 4.43 11.49
N ALA A 74 4.09 4.19 10.26
CA ALA A 74 3.35 4.52 9.05
C ALA A 74 3.02 3.26 8.25
N ARG A 75 1.75 2.94 8.10
CA ARG A 75 1.25 1.79 7.33
C ARG A 75 0.92 2.22 5.92
N LEU A 76 1.84 1.90 5.01
CA LEU A 76 1.72 2.26 3.60
C LEU A 76 0.73 1.34 2.86
N THR A 77 -0.08 1.94 1.99
CA THR A 77 -0.87 1.21 0.99
C THR A 77 -0.01 0.82 -0.22
N ARG A 78 -0.65 0.43 -1.32
CA ARG A 78 0.02 0.17 -2.60
C ARG A 78 0.46 1.50 -3.22
N SER A 79 1.68 1.93 -2.89
CA SER A 79 2.25 3.14 -3.45
C SER A 79 2.66 2.93 -4.91
N TYR A 80 2.40 3.92 -5.76
CA TYR A 80 2.73 3.89 -7.19
C TYR A 80 3.18 5.28 -7.67
N GLY A 81 3.81 5.32 -8.83
CA GLY A 81 4.26 6.57 -9.44
C GLY A 81 5.41 6.37 -10.42
N PRO A 82 5.95 7.43 -11.02
CA PRO A 82 6.97 7.34 -12.07
C PRO A 82 8.32 6.79 -11.59
N THR A 83 8.54 6.71 -10.29
CA THR A 83 9.78 6.16 -9.69
C THR A 83 9.72 4.66 -9.44
N MET A 84 8.65 3.97 -9.88
CA MET A 84 8.57 2.51 -9.78
C MET A 84 9.68 1.82 -10.56
N LYS A 85 10.23 0.75 -9.99
CA LYS A 85 11.22 -0.06 -10.71
C LYS A 85 10.56 -0.78 -11.88
N MET A 86 11.20 -0.77 -13.04
CA MET A 86 10.71 -1.49 -14.23
C MET A 86 10.65 -3.02 -14.02
N SER A 87 11.37 -3.55 -13.05
CA SER A 87 11.33 -4.96 -12.64
C SER A 87 10.25 -5.28 -11.60
N ASP A 88 9.45 -4.30 -11.13
CA ASP A 88 8.39 -4.55 -10.15
C ASP A 88 7.30 -5.44 -10.77
N THR A 89 6.93 -6.50 -10.05
CA THR A 89 5.96 -7.52 -10.49
C THR A 89 4.53 -7.25 -10.01
N LYS A 90 4.28 -6.17 -9.28
CA LYS A 90 2.92 -5.80 -8.86
C LYS A 90 2.03 -5.49 -10.07
N ALA A 91 0.74 -5.80 -9.96
CA ALA A 91 -0.21 -5.62 -11.06
C ALA A 91 -0.20 -4.20 -11.63
N ILE A 92 -0.26 -3.17 -10.77
CA ILE A 92 -0.23 -1.76 -11.21
C ILE A 92 1.04 -1.44 -12.02
N SER A 93 2.20 -1.97 -11.60
CA SER A 93 3.46 -1.77 -12.30
C SER A 93 3.46 -2.43 -13.68
N GLN A 94 2.89 -3.64 -13.76
CA GLN A 94 2.75 -4.35 -15.05
C GLN A 94 1.79 -3.61 -15.99
N PHE A 95 0.65 -3.13 -15.47
CA PHE A 95 -0.33 -2.39 -16.28
C PHE A 95 0.26 -1.08 -16.81
N LEU A 96 0.96 -0.32 -15.97
CA LEU A 96 1.61 0.92 -16.38
C LEU A 96 2.67 0.67 -17.46
N ARG A 97 3.53 -0.35 -17.32
CA ARG A 97 4.50 -0.71 -18.36
C ARG A 97 3.83 -1.03 -19.69
N LYS A 98 2.77 -1.83 -19.68
CA LYS A 98 2.02 -2.15 -20.90
C LYS A 98 1.37 -0.91 -21.49
N GLY A 99 0.74 -0.08 -20.69
CA GLY A 99 0.16 1.18 -21.14
C GLY A 99 1.20 2.12 -21.78
N ILE A 100 2.39 2.26 -21.17
CA ILE A 100 3.49 3.06 -21.71
C ILE A 100 4.03 2.47 -23.00
N ALA A 101 4.16 1.13 -23.08
CA ALA A 101 4.59 0.43 -24.30
C ALA A 101 3.54 0.44 -25.41
N GLY A 102 2.34 0.95 -25.16
CA GLY A 102 1.24 0.94 -26.12
C GLY A 102 0.67 -0.45 -26.39
N GLU A 103 0.68 -1.32 -25.36
CA GLU A 103 0.14 -2.67 -25.42
C GLU A 103 -1.21 -2.77 -24.70
N ASP A 104 -2.02 -3.76 -25.07
CA ASP A 104 -3.24 -4.10 -24.36
C ASP A 104 -2.92 -4.66 -22.98
N ILE A 105 -3.79 -4.39 -21.99
CA ILE A 105 -3.61 -4.83 -20.62
C ILE A 105 -4.32 -6.16 -20.43
N VAL A 106 -3.57 -7.22 -20.12
CA VAL A 106 -4.11 -8.55 -19.87
C VAL A 106 -4.39 -8.74 -18.40
N LEU A 107 -5.64 -9.04 -18.04
CA LEU A 107 -6.08 -9.42 -16.71
C LEU A 107 -6.26 -10.94 -16.63
N LYS A 108 -5.49 -11.57 -15.74
CA LYS A 108 -5.56 -13.01 -15.44
C LYS A 108 -6.54 -13.33 -14.30
N SER A 109 -7.56 -12.52 -14.10
CA SER A 109 -8.64 -12.73 -13.12
C SER A 109 -9.84 -11.85 -13.47
N ALA A 110 -10.97 -12.06 -12.80
CA ALA A 110 -12.14 -11.18 -12.94
C ALA A 110 -11.90 -9.73 -12.49
N GLY A 111 -10.76 -9.45 -11.80
CA GLY A 111 -10.36 -8.12 -11.38
C GLY A 111 -11.24 -7.50 -10.29
N GLU A 112 -11.97 -8.30 -9.52
CA GLU A 112 -12.87 -7.83 -8.47
C GLU A 112 -12.14 -7.44 -7.15
N GLN A 113 -10.83 -7.67 -7.08
CA GLN A 113 -10.02 -7.27 -5.95
C GLN A 113 -10.08 -5.75 -5.78
N TYR A 114 -10.40 -5.28 -4.57
CA TYR A 114 -10.61 -3.88 -4.25
C TYR A 114 -9.55 -3.40 -3.25
N TYR A 115 -8.74 -2.42 -3.65
CA TYR A 115 -7.57 -2.01 -2.91
C TYR A 115 -7.44 -0.50 -2.82
N SER A 116 -6.77 -0.05 -1.74
CA SER A 116 -6.28 1.32 -1.61
C SER A 116 -4.94 1.47 -2.33
N TYR A 117 -4.81 2.58 -3.04
CA TYR A 117 -3.57 3.00 -3.68
C TYR A 117 -3.18 4.41 -3.21
N THR A 118 -1.90 4.73 -3.26
CA THR A 118 -1.42 6.08 -2.91
C THR A 118 -0.34 6.50 -3.90
N TYR A 119 -0.53 7.67 -4.49
CA TYR A 119 0.49 8.24 -5.37
C TYR A 119 1.77 8.57 -4.59
N VAL A 120 2.93 8.36 -5.21
CA VAL A 120 4.22 8.39 -4.49
C VAL A 120 4.49 9.70 -3.76
N SER A 121 4.13 10.86 -4.33
CA SER A 121 4.32 12.14 -3.64
C SER A 121 3.43 12.28 -2.40
N ASP A 122 2.22 11.74 -2.45
CA ASP A 122 1.30 11.75 -1.31
C ASP A 122 1.74 10.74 -0.24
N ALA A 123 2.29 9.59 -0.68
CA ALA A 123 2.91 8.64 0.25
C ALA A 123 4.07 9.30 1.03
N VAL A 124 4.95 10.03 0.34
CA VAL A 124 6.06 10.77 0.97
C VAL A 124 5.53 11.88 1.88
N ALA A 125 4.55 12.67 1.43
CA ALA A 125 3.93 13.71 2.25
C ALA A 125 3.27 13.13 3.51
N GLY A 126 2.59 11.98 3.39
CA GLY A 126 2.02 11.24 4.51
C GLY A 126 3.10 10.76 5.50
N LEU A 127 4.19 10.17 5.01
CA LEU A 127 5.34 9.78 5.85
C LEU A 127 5.91 10.95 6.63
N LEU A 128 6.12 12.09 5.97
CA LEU A 128 6.62 13.31 6.63
C LEU A 128 5.61 13.87 7.65
N THR A 129 4.31 13.82 7.33
CA THR A 129 3.26 14.24 8.27
C THR A 129 3.27 13.37 9.52
N VAL A 130 3.36 12.04 9.38
CA VAL A 130 3.45 11.10 10.50
C VAL A 130 4.73 11.33 11.30
N LEU A 131 5.87 11.50 10.64
CA LEU A 131 7.15 11.75 11.30
C LEU A 131 7.12 13.03 12.14
N LEU A 132 6.56 14.11 11.61
CA LEU A 132 6.63 15.43 12.24
C LEU A 132 5.48 15.67 13.26
N LYS A 133 4.32 15.08 13.06
CA LYS A 133 3.10 15.38 13.83
C LYS A 133 2.48 14.17 14.53
N GLY A 134 2.88 12.95 14.19
CA GLY A 134 2.32 11.73 14.77
C GLY A 134 2.57 11.65 16.28
N ALA A 135 1.63 11.08 17.01
CA ALA A 135 1.82 10.80 18.43
C ALA A 135 2.79 9.61 18.62
N CYS A 136 3.67 9.70 19.60
CA CYS A 136 4.61 8.62 19.94
C CYS A 136 3.84 7.29 20.15
N GLY A 137 4.31 6.23 19.52
CA GLY A 137 3.71 4.90 19.59
C GLY A 137 2.48 4.70 18.71
N ALA A 138 1.91 5.75 18.12
CA ALA A 138 0.76 5.60 17.26
C ALA A 138 1.13 5.09 15.85
N ALA A 139 0.22 4.31 15.27
CA ALA A 139 0.28 3.91 13.88
C ALA A 139 -0.71 4.75 13.05
N TYR A 140 -0.36 5.03 11.80
CA TYR A 140 -1.17 5.80 10.87
C TYR A 140 -1.23 5.13 9.51
N ASN A 141 -2.43 4.95 8.97
CA ASN A 141 -2.63 4.52 7.59
C ASN A 141 -2.33 5.66 6.63
N ILE A 142 -1.38 5.48 5.73
CA ILE A 142 -1.17 6.41 4.63
C ILE A 142 -2.07 5.99 3.47
N SER A 143 -3.29 6.50 3.48
CA SER A 143 -4.36 6.15 2.54
C SER A 143 -5.27 7.34 2.27
N ASP A 144 -5.93 7.26 1.13
CA ASP A 144 -7.05 8.12 0.75
C ASP A 144 -8.10 7.27 0.04
N GLU A 145 -9.34 7.28 0.58
CA GLU A 145 -10.45 6.49 0.05
C GLU A 145 -10.84 6.90 -1.39
N ALA A 146 -10.52 8.14 -1.81
CA ALA A 146 -10.72 8.59 -3.20
C ALA A 146 -9.81 7.86 -4.21
N SER A 147 -8.78 7.19 -3.71
CA SER A 147 -7.87 6.37 -4.51
C SER A 147 -8.12 4.86 -4.39
N ASP A 148 -9.23 4.46 -3.80
CA ASP A 148 -9.67 3.07 -3.75
C ASP A 148 -10.25 2.67 -5.10
N ILE A 149 -9.77 1.55 -5.67
CA ILE A 149 -10.22 1.10 -6.98
C ILE A 149 -10.15 -0.42 -7.10
N LYS A 150 -11.09 -1.01 -7.86
CA LYS A 150 -11.01 -2.41 -8.24
C LYS A 150 -9.92 -2.63 -9.29
N LEU A 151 -9.32 -3.80 -9.27
CA LEU A 151 -8.21 -4.12 -10.17
C LEU A 151 -8.60 -4.01 -11.65
N LYS A 152 -9.83 -4.43 -12.02
CA LYS A 152 -10.37 -4.30 -13.38
C LYS A 152 -10.54 -2.83 -13.80
N ASP A 153 -11.00 -1.98 -12.87
CA ASP A 153 -11.23 -0.56 -13.15
C ASP A 153 -9.91 0.19 -13.24
N LEU A 154 -8.91 -0.20 -12.45
CA LEU A 154 -7.54 0.30 -12.58
C LEU A 154 -6.93 -0.07 -13.94
N ALA A 155 -7.11 -1.32 -14.38
CA ALA A 155 -6.65 -1.75 -15.70
C ALA A 155 -7.34 -0.97 -16.82
N ALA A 156 -8.67 -0.75 -16.70
CA ALA A 156 -9.43 0.04 -17.68
C ALA A 156 -8.99 1.51 -17.72
N LEU A 157 -8.73 2.11 -16.55
CA LEU A 157 -8.21 3.48 -16.45
C LEU A 157 -6.86 3.62 -17.17
N ILE A 158 -5.91 2.74 -16.92
CA ILE A 158 -4.58 2.77 -17.54
C ILE A 158 -4.67 2.50 -19.05
N ALA A 159 -5.48 1.51 -19.45
CA ALA A 159 -5.74 1.21 -20.87
C ALA A 159 -6.34 2.41 -21.60
N GLY A 160 -7.33 3.09 -20.98
CA GLY A 160 -7.94 4.30 -21.53
C GLY A 160 -6.94 5.43 -21.75
N CYS A 161 -6.06 5.70 -20.77
CA CYS A 161 -4.98 6.70 -20.92
C CYS A 161 -3.98 6.35 -22.02
N ALA A 162 -3.86 5.07 -22.36
CA ALA A 162 -2.96 4.58 -23.40
C ALA A 162 -3.65 4.42 -24.78
N GLY A 163 -4.97 4.58 -24.88
CA GLY A 163 -5.76 4.27 -26.08
C GLY A 163 -5.78 2.78 -26.39
N LYS A 164 -5.76 1.93 -25.37
CA LYS A 164 -5.68 0.47 -25.47
C LYS A 164 -6.88 -0.19 -24.80
N LYS A 165 -6.94 -1.52 -24.81
CA LYS A 165 -8.04 -2.31 -24.28
C LYS A 165 -7.57 -3.17 -23.11
N VAL A 166 -8.54 -3.59 -22.28
CA VAL A 166 -8.34 -4.65 -21.30
C VAL A 166 -8.80 -5.97 -21.92
N VAL A 167 -7.95 -6.96 -21.87
CA VAL A 167 -8.21 -8.33 -22.33
C VAL A 167 -8.27 -9.24 -21.10
N PHE A 168 -9.35 -9.96 -20.94
CA PHE A 168 -9.49 -10.95 -19.88
C PHE A 168 -9.02 -12.31 -20.39
N ASP A 169 -7.93 -12.79 -19.81
CA ASP A 169 -7.33 -14.11 -20.04
C ASP A 169 -7.42 -14.87 -18.72
N LEU A 170 -8.57 -15.51 -18.50
CA LEU A 170 -8.87 -16.16 -17.23
C LEU A 170 -8.04 -17.43 -17.10
N PRO A 171 -7.24 -17.59 -16.03
CA PRO A 171 -6.37 -18.71 -15.80
C PRO A 171 -7.17 -20.00 -15.58
N ASP A 172 -6.56 -21.13 -15.87
CA ASP A 172 -7.06 -22.40 -15.39
C ASP A 172 -6.95 -22.53 -13.86
N ALA A 173 -7.52 -23.60 -13.30
CA ALA A 173 -7.56 -23.82 -11.85
C ALA A 173 -6.15 -23.94 -11.22
N THR A 174 -5.15 -24.35 -11.99
CA THR A 174 -3.76 -24.55 -11.54
C THR A 174 -3.04 -23.21 -11.44
N GLU A 175 -3.17 -22.35 -12.43
CA GLU A 175 -2.60 -20.99 -12.42
C GLU A 175 -3.26 -20.11 -11.35
N ALA A 176 -4.58 -20.24 -11.17
CA ALA A 176 -5.35 -19.46 -10.20
C ALA A 176 -4.89 -19.70 -8.74
N ALA A 177 -4.37 -20.89 -8.42
CA ALA A 177 -3.87 -21.22 -7.08
C ALA A 177 -2.65 -20.36 -6.65
N GLY A 178 -1.92 -19.78 -7.60
CA GLY A 178 -0.77 -18.89 -7.35
C GLY A 178 -1.13 -17.44 -7.04
N PHE A 179 -2.38 -17.03 -7.22
CA PHE A 179 -2.78 -15.63 -7.03
C PHE A 179 -3.14 -15.28 -5.58
N SER A 180 -3.05 -13.99 -5.25
CA SER A 180 -3.44 -13.48 -3.94
C SER A 180 -4.94 -13.73 -3.69
N LYS A 181 -5.25 -14.37 -2.57
CA LYS A 181 -6.63 -14.59 -2.11
C LYS A 181 -7.26 -13.33 -1.49
N ALA A 182 -6.47 -12.30 -1.18
CA ALA A 182 -6.98 -11.05 -0.63
C ALA A 182 -7.88 -10.35 -1.64
N THR A 183 -9.18 -10.30 -1.35
CA THR A 183 -10.19 -9.71 -2.23
C THR A 183 -10.47 -8.25 -1.88
N LYS A 184 -10.30 -7.85 -0.62
CA LYS A 184 -10.52 -6.49 -0.13
C LYS A 184 -9.40 -6.11 0.83
N ALA A 185 -8.71 -5.01 0.53
CA ALA A 185 -7.71 -4.42 1.42
C ALA A 185 -7.74 -2.89 1.23
N ARG A 186 -8.81 -2.28 1.75
CA ARG A 186 -9.03 -0.85 1.76
C ARG A 186 -8.73 -0.31 3.16
N LEU A 187 -8.05 0.82 3.22
CA LEU A 187 -7.63 1.42 4.48
C LEU A 187 -8.35 2.74 4.71
N SER A 188 -8.76 2.98 5.95
CA SER A 188 -9.21 4.30 6.37
C SER A 188 -8.01 5.23 6.56
N GLY A 189 -8.02 6.39 5.90
CA GLY A 189 -7.06 7.48 6.10
C GLY A 189 -7.50 8.49 7.14
N SER A 190 -8.60 8.24 7.86
CA SER A 190 -9.24 9.23 8.72
C SER A 190 -8.33 9.74 9.83
N LEU A 191 -7.55 8.86 10.47
CA LEU A 191 -6.65 9.26 11.54
C LEU A 191 -5.52 10.17 11.04
N LEU A 192 -4.93 9.87 9.89
CA LEU A 192 -3.90 10.71 9.28
C LEU A 192 -4.43 12.10 8.90
N LYS A 193 -5.67 12.18 8.43
CA LYS A 193 -6.34 13.46 8.11
C LYS A 193 -6.45 14.37 9.33
N THR A 194 -6.55 13.84 10.55
CA THR A 194 -6.56 14.65 11.80
C THR A 194 -5.25 15.39 12.05
N LEU A 195 -4.13 14.91 11.47
CA LEU A 195 -2.83 15.58 11.53
C LEU A 195 -2.68 16.71 10.48
N GLY A 196 -3.73 16.96 9.68
CA GLY A 196 -3.73 17.95 8.60
C GLY A 196 -3.17 17.42 7.28
N PHE A 197 -3.05 16.10 7.12
CA PHE A 197 -2.71 15.49 5.83
C PHE A 197 -3.89 15.64 4.85
N ALA A 198 -3.57 16.09 3.64
CA ALA A 198 -4.51 16.16 2.53
C ALA A 198 -3.80 15.62 1.27
N PRO A 199 -4.25 14.49 0.71
CA PRO A 199 -3.70 13.97 -0.53
C PRO A 199 -3.99 14.93 -1.68
N ARG A 200 -3.10 14.99 -2.66
CA ARG A 200 -3.19 15.87 -3.84
C ARG A 200 -3.63 15.15 -5.10
N TYR A 201 -3.42 13.84 -5.14
CA TYR A 201 -3.65 13.03 -6.33
C TYR A 201 -4.60 11.89 -6.00
N ASP A 202 -5.79 11.92 -6.62
CA ASP A 202 -6.63 10.73 -6.70
C ASP A 202 -6.02 9.71 -7.65
N ILE A 203 -6.64 8.52 -7.73
CA ILE A 203 -6.10 7.43 -8.56
C ILE A 203 -6.00 7.83 -10.05
N LYS A 204 -6.97 8.59 -10.57
CA LYS A 204 -7.01 9.00 -11.97
C LYS A 204 -5.87 9.97 -12.28
N THR A 205 -5.79 11.07 -11.57
CA THR A 205 -4.78 12.11 -11.78
C THR A 205 -3.36 11.59 -11.54
N GLY A 206 -3.18 10.70 -10.56
CA GLY A 206 -1.90 10.05 -10.30
C GLY A 206 -1.45 9.11 -11.43
N ILE A 207 -2.38 8.34 -12.03
CA ILE A 207 -2.10 7.46 -13.17
C ILE A 207 -1.77 8.29 -14.42
N GLU A 208 -2.58 9.30 -14.74
CA GLU A 208 -2.36 10.20 -15.88
C GLU A 208 -0.97 10.83 -15.79
N ARG A 209 -0.62 11.41 -14.64
CA ARG A 209 0.70 11.99 -14.38
C ARG A 209 1.84 10.98 -14.46
N THR A 210 1.63 9.76 -13.97
CA THR A 210 2.65 8.70 -14.06
C THR A 210 2.97 8.37 -15.52
N ILE A 211 1.93 8.22 -16.34
CA ILE A 211 2.07 7.90 -17.77
C ILE A 211 2.72 9.07 -18.52
N GLU A 212 2.32 10.31 -18.22
CA GLU A 212 2.90 11.52 -18.83
C GLU A 212 4.42 11.63 -18.57
N ILE A 213 4.86 11.35 -17.34
CA ILE A 213 6.29 11.45 -16.97
C ILE A 213 7.13 10.31 -17.58
N LEU A 214 6.54 9.12 -17.78
CA LEU A 214 7.25 7.93 -18.24
C LEU A 214 7.22 7.72 -19.77
N ARG A 215 6.45 8.50 -20.52
CA ARG A 215 6.46 8.57 -22.00
C ARG A 215 7.53 9.49 -22.51
#